data_1d52f7594899fddb4d13aa142dd296ff
#
_entry.id   1d52f7594899fddb4d13aa142dd296ff
#
_cell.length_a   1.000
_cell.length_b   1.000
_cell.length_c   1.000
_cell.angle_alpha   90.00
_cell.angle_beta   90.00
_cell.angle_gamma   90.00
#
_symmetry.space_group_name_H-M   'P 1'
#
loop_
_entity.id
_entity.type
_entity.pdbx_description
1 polymer ?
#
loop_
_entity_poly.entity_id
_entity_poly.type
_entity_poly.pdbx_seq_one_letter_code
_entity_poly.pdbx_strand_id
1 'polypeptide(L)'
;PLRVLHALGTLSGWLTYLLSSRYRKRWNDNRQQAGLSAAQVRGAIAHNGRMMLELPRLWLGKPVPIYWHESTKHIAQAYADKRGIVFRTPHIGCFEITAQTVAERFSAQYGDLTVMYKPARQRWMADMLVYVRNRPGLNTVTTSVSGVRQMMRELRAGRAIGLLPDHVPPEGQGVWAPFFGRPAYSMTLAAKLAQQSGAQMLVVWGERLPAARGFMLHCKPAMDTLPDDLTEAATRINQAMEQIILE
;
A
#
# COMPACT_ATOMS: atom_id res chain seq x y z
N PRO A 1 -1.87 18.57 -16.43
CA PRO A 1 -2.91 18.69 -15.40
C PRO A 1 -3.46 17.31 -15.02
N LEU A 2 -3.73 17.06 -13.73
CA LEU A 2 -4.21 15.77 -13.23
C LEU A 2 -5.53 15.34 -13.92
N ARG A 3 -6.41 16.28 -14.24
CA ARG A 3 -7.67 16.02 -14.98
C ARG A 3 -7.44 15.35 -16.33
N VAL A 4 -6.44 15.81 -17.09
CA VAL A 4 -6.09 15.23 -18.38
C VAL A 4 -5.55 13.82 -18.23
N LEU A 5 -4.66 13.61 -17.25
CA LEU A 5 -4.11 12.29 -16.94
C LEU A 5 -5.20 11.31 -16.51
N HIS A 6 -6.15 11.77 -15.71
CA HIS A 6 -7.29 10.93 -15.30
C HIS A 6 -8.23 10.61 -16.47
N ALA A 7 -8.46 11.53 -17.40
CA ALA A 7 -9.26 11.27 -18.60
C ALA A 7 -8.58 10.23 -19.50
N LEU A 8 -7.29 10.43 -19.80
CA LEU A 8 -6.48 9.48 -20.58
C LEU A 8 -6.34 8.13 -19.86
N GLY A 9 -6.17 8.13 -18.54
CA GLY A 9 -6.14 6.92 -17.72
C GLY A 9 -7.47 6.16 -17.78
N THR A 10 -8.58 6.86 -17.71
CA THR A 10 -9.90 6.24 -17.87
C THR A 10 -10.02 5.55 -19.23
N LEU A 11 -9.64 6.24 -20.30
CA LEU A 11 -9.66 5.68 -21.65
C LEU A 11 -8.74 4.45 -21.75
N SER A 12 -7.51 4.57 -21.27
CA SER A 12 -6.53 3.46 -21.24
C SER A 12 -7.05 2.25 -20.48
N GLY A 13 -7.65 2.45 -19.29
CA GLY A 13 -8.24 1.39 -18.50
C GLY A 13 -9.35 0.63 -19.26
N TRP A 14 -10.25 1.36 -19.89
CA TRP A 14 -11.33 0.76 -20.69
C TRP A 14 -10.80 0.08 -21.96
N LEU A 15 -9.83 0.66 -22.66
CA LEU A 15 -9.18 0.00 -23.79
C LEU A 15 -8.51 -1.31 -23.36
N THR A 16 -7.81 -1.31 -22.25
CA THR A 16 -7.20 -2.53 -21.71
C THR A 16 -8.25 -3.59 -21.39
N TYR A 17 -9.37 -3.18 -20.78
CA TYR A 17 -10.47 -4.10 -20.48
C TYR A 17 -11.10 -4.68 -21.76
N LEU A 18 -11.30 -3.88 -22.79
CA LEU A 18 -11.93 -4.31 -24.05
C LEU A 18 -10.98 -5.18 -24.89
N LEU A 19 -9.69 -4.87 -24.93
CA LEU A 19 -8.74 -5.53 -25.83
C LEU A 19 -8.06 -6.74 -25.19
N SER A 20 -7.95 -6.80 -23.85
CA SER A 20 -7.25 -7.89 -23.17
C SER A 20 -8.22 -8.89 -22.53
N SER A 21 -8.39 -10.06 -23.15
CA SER A 21 -9.16 -11.16 -22.58
C SER A 21 -8.61 -11.64 -21.23
N ARG A 22 -7.28 -11.64 -21.08
CA ARG A 22 -6.61 -12.01 -19.83
C ARG A 22 -6.92 -11.05 -18.69
N TYR A 23 -6.95 -9.73 -18.98
CA TYR A 23 -7.31 -8.70 -18.00
C TYR A 23 -8.78 -8.84 -17.59
N ARG A 24 -9.71 -8.99 -18.57
CA ARG A 24 -11.14 -9.22 -18.28
C ARG A 24 -11.38 -10.46 -17.42
N LYS A 25 -10.69 -11.56 -17.74
CA LYS A 25 -10.81 -12.79 -16.95
C LYS A 25 -10.40 -12.55 -15.50
N ARG A 26 -9.22 -11.97 -15.26
CA ARG A 26 -8.75 -11.66 -13.90
C ARG A 26 -9.69 -10.72 -13.15
N TRP A 27 -10.17 -9.69 -13.82
CA TRP A 27 -11.12 -8.75 -13.23
C TRP A 27 -12.42 -9.45 -12.82
N ASN A 28 -12.96 -10.33 -13.67
CA ASN A 28 -14.14 -11.12 -13.36
C ASN A 28 -13.90 -12.12 -12.21
N ASP A 29 -12.79 -12.85 -12.25
CA ASP A 29 -12.45 -13.82 -11.21
C ASP A 29 -12.31 -13.14 -9.83
N ASN A 30 -11.62 -12.00 -9.79
CA ASN A 30 -11.42 -11.25 -8.54
C ASN A 30 -12.73 -10.69 -7.96
N ARG A 31 -13.59 -10.07 -8.81
CA ARG A 31 -14.88 -9.55 -8.33
C ARG A 31 -15.81 -10.65 -7.82
N GLN A 32 -15.85 -11.79 -8.53
CA GLN A 32 -16.64 -12.95 -8.11
C GLN A 32 -16.13 -13.52 -6.79
N GLN A 33 -14.82 -13.59 -6.61
CA GLN A 33 -14.21 -14.02 -5.35
C GLN A 33 -14.60 -13.10 -4.19
N ALA A 34 -14.65 -11.78 -4.43
CA ALA A 34 -15.06 -10.79 -3.45
C ALA A 34 -16.60 -10.71 -3.26
N GLY A 35 -17.39 -11.50 -3.99
CA GLY A 35 -18.86 -11.45 -3.93
C GLY A 35 -19.47 -10.19 -4.52
N LEU A 36 -18.71 -9.43 -5.35
CA LEU A 36 -19.14 -8.15 -5.89
C LEU A 36 -19.73 -8.27 -7.29
N SER A 37 -20.80 -7.53 -7.55
CA SER A 37 -21.41 -7.43 -8.88
C SER A 37 -20.55 -6.57 -9.83
N ALA A 38 -20.69 -6.78 -11.13
CA ALA A 38 -19.98 -5.97 -12.14
C ALA A 38 -20.31 -4.46 -12.02
N ALA A 39 -21.54 -4.13 -11.61
CA ALA A 39 -21.98 -2.74 -11.46
C ALA A 39 -21.23 -2.04 -10.33
N GLN A 40 -21.08 -2.70 -9.17
CA GLN A 40 -20.37 -2.14 -8.02
C GLN A 40 -18.90 -1.83 -8.30
N VAL A 41 -18.22 -2.68 -9.08
CA VAL A 41 -16.76 -2.53 -9.31
C VAL A 41 -16.41 -1.98 -10.70
N ARG A 42 -17.39 -1.54 -11.49
CA ARG A 42 -17.15 -0.99 -12.84
C ARG A 42 -16.17 0.16 -12.83
N GLY A 43 -16.19 1.00 -11.80
CA GLY A 43 -15.26 2.11 -11.60
C GLY A 43 -13.80 1.68 -11.51
N ALA A 44 -13.51 0.49 -10.98
CA ALA A 44 -12.16 -0.02 -10.84
C ALA A 44 -11.39 -0.12 -12.16
N ILE A 45 -12.09 -0.36 -13.29
CA ILE A 45 -11.50 -0.38 -14.64
C ILE A 45 -10.85 0.96 -14.96
N ALA A 46 -11.58 2.05 -14.76
CA ALA A 46 -11.08 3.41 -14.99
C ALA A 46 -9.99 3.79 -13.98
N HIS A 47 -10.16 3.43 -12.70
CA HIS A 47 -9.22 3.74 -11.64
C HIS A 47 -7.87 3.04 -11.83
N ASN A 48 -7.84 1.83 -12.36
CA ASN A 48 -6.60 1.13 -12.69
C ASN A 48 -5.79 1.88 -13.76
N GLY A 49 -6.43 2.35 -14.82
CA GLY A 49 -5.77 3.16 -15.84
C GLY A 49 -5.31 4.52 -15.31
N ARG A 50 -6.12 5.18 -14.47
CA ARG A 50 -5.74 6.46 -13.81
C ARG A 50 -4.51 6.29 -12.94
N MET A 51 -4.43 5.22 -12.15
CA MET A 51 -3.27 4.93 -11.30
C MET A 51 -1.97 4.89 -12.11
N MET A 52 -1.97 4.22 -13.26
CA MET A 52 -0.77 4.13 -14.10
C MET A 52 -0.34 5.47 -14.69
N LEU A 53 -1.29 6.28 -15.14
CA LEU A 53 -0.96 7.55 -15.81
C LEU A 53 -0.70 8.71 -14.84
N GLU A 54 -1.12 8.63 -13.58
CA GLU A 54 -0.81 9.65 -12.59
C GLU A 54 0.61 9.52 -12.00
N LEU A 55 1.25 8.33 -12.07
CA LEU A 55 2.57 8.08 -11.47
C LEU A 55 3.65 9.10 -11.91
N PRO A 56 3.86 9.39 -13.21
CA PRO A 56 4.86 10.37 -13.61
C PRO A 56 4.59 11.78 -13.04
N ARG A 57 3.31 12.13 -12.88
CA ARG A 57 2.91 13.41 -12.29
C ARG A 57 3.23 13.47 -10.79
N LEU A 58 2.99 12.38 -10.07
CA LEU A 58 3.25 12.28 -8.64
C LEU A 58 4.76 12.22 -8.35
N TRP A 59 5.51 11.57 -9.22
CA TRP A 59 6.95 11.39 -9.03
C TRP A 59 7.77 12.63 -9.42
N LEU A 60 7.45 13.24 -10.56
CA LEU A 60 8.30 14.26 -11.21
C LEU A 60 7.61 15.63 -11.32
N GLY A 61 6.33 15.70 -11.03
CA GLY A 61 5.56 16.93 -11.20
C GLY A 61 5.46 17.78 -9.94
N LYS A 62 4.77 18.91 -10.07
CA LYS A 62 4.44 19.77 -8.92
C LYS A 62 3.55 19.02 -7.91
N PRO A 63 3.61 19.30 -6.62
CA PRO A 63 2.75 18.69 -5.62
C PRO A 63 1.26 18.72 -6.01
N VAL A 64 0.54 17.69 -5.63
CA VAL A 64 -0.91 17.59 -5.81
C VAL A 64 -1.58 17.77 -4.45
N PRO A 65 -2.82 18.30 -4.38
CA PRO A 65 -3.53 18.42 -3.12
C PRO A 65 -3.74 17.06 -2.47
N ILE A 66 -3.35 16.94 -1.20
CA ILE A 66 -3.60 15.75 -0.38
C ILE A 66 -4.31 16.20 0.89
N TYR A 67 -5.44 15.59 1.16
CA TYR A 67 -6.27 15.85 2.32
C TYR A 67 -6.12 14.71 3.31
N TRP A 68 -6.29 15.02 4.59
CA TRP A 68 -6.20 14.06 5.68
C TRP A 68 -7.61 13.78 6.19
N HIS A 69 -8.07 12.55 6.07
CA HIS A 69 -9.33 12.13 6.66
C HIS A 69 -9.22 12.11 8.20
N GLU A 70 -10.32 12.28 8.92
CA GLU A 70 -10.32 12.30 10.39
C GLU A 70 -9.74 11.02 11.01
N SER A 71 -9.87 9.87 10.33
CA SER A 71 -9.27 8.59 10.76
C SER A 71 -7.75 8.63 10.86
N THR A 72 -7.09 9.60 10.24
CA THR A 72 -5.62 9.72 10.29
C THR A 72 -5.09 10.19 11.65
N LYS A 73 -5.97 10.57 12.59
CA LYS A 73 -5.61 10.80 14.00
C LYS A 73 -4.89 9.58 14.62
N HIS A 74 -5.22 8.36 14.17
CA HIS A 74 -4.55 7.15 14.62
C HIS A 74 -3.07 7.12 14.25
N ILE A 75 -2.65 7.76 13.17
CA ILE A 75 -1.24 7.87 12.79
C ILE A 75 -0.48 8.72 13.83
N ALA A 76 -1.03 9.89 14.18
CA ALA A 76 -0.41 10.77 15.17
C ALA A 76 -0.32 10.11 16.55
N GLN A 77 -1.37 9.40 16.95
CA GLN A 77 -1.37 8.63 18.20
C GLN A 77 -0.28 7.55 18.20
N ALA A 78 -0.19 6.74 17.13
CA ALA A 78 0.83 5.69 17.03
C ALA A 78 2.26 6.23 17.09
N TYR A 79 2.53 7.39 16.49
CA TYR A 79 3.82 8.06 16.62
C TYR A 79 4.10 8.54 18.06
N ALA A 80 3.08 9.07 18.75
CA ALA A 80 3.20 9.53 20.13
C ALA A 80 3.52 8.38 21.10
N ASP A 81 3.02 7.18 20.83
CA ASP A 81 3.25 5.97 21.63
C ASP A 81 4.69 5.44 21.52
N LYS A 82 5.47 5.85 20.53
CA LYS A 82 6.90 5.49 20.31
C LYS A 82 7.23 3.99 20.32
N ARG A 83 6.24 3.14 20.03
CA ARG A 83 6.40 1.68 19.99
C ARG A 83 6.93 1.15 18.67
N GLY A 84 7.18 2.03 17.67
CA GLY A 84 7.40 1.67 16.29
C GLY A 84 6.09 1.42 15.54
N ILE A 85 6.10 1.65 14.24
CA ILE A 85 4.90 1.54 13.41
C ILE A 85 5.19 0.73 12.15
N VAL A 86 4.34 -0.26 11.88
CA VAL A 86 4.30 -0.98 10.61
C VAL A 86 3.12 -0.46 9.80
N PHE A 87 3.37 0.44 8.86
CA PHE A 87 2.36 0.86 7.89
C PHE A 87 2.18 -0.21 6.82
N ARG A 88 0.95 -0.63 6.63
CA ARG A 88 0.54 -1.50 5.52
C ARG A 88 -0.26 -0.69 4.52
N THR A 89 0.17 -0.70 3.29
CA THR A 89 -0.51 0.01 2.21
C THR A 89 -0.90 -0.99 1.13
N PRO A 90 -2.20 -1.27 0.94
CA PRO A 90 -2.64 -2.09 -0.19
C PRO A 90 -2.45 -1.36 -1.51
N HIS A 91 -2.35 -2.10 -2.62
CA HIS A 91 -2.36 -1.52 -3.97
C HIS A 91 -3.77 -1.04 -4.37
N ILE A 92 -4.41 -0.27 -3.50
CA ILE A 92 -5.74 0.31 -3.68
C ILE A 92 -5.62 1.83 -3.82
N GLY A 93 -6.45 2.41 -4.66
CA GLY A 93 -6.47 3.86 -4.87
C GLY A 93 -5.15 4.38 -5.42
N CYS A 94 -4.55 5.37 -4.76
CA CYS A 94 -3.23 5.89 -5.08
C CYS A 94 -2.25 5.57 -3.93
N PHE A 95 -1.71 4.37 -3.91
CA PHE A 95 -0.79 3.93 -2.85
C PHE A 95 0.52 4.73 -2.82
N GLU A 96 0.98 5.28 -3.94
CA GLU A 96 2.26 6.04 -4.01
C GLU A 96 2.25 7.32 -3.16
N ILE A 97 1.08 7.91 -2.90
CA ILE A 97 1.03 9.12 -2.07
C ILE A 97 1.19 8.82 -0.57
N THR A 98 0.93 7.60 -0.13
CA THR A 98 0.80 7.27 1.30
C THR A 98 2.09 7.49 2.06
N ALA A 99 3.18 6.87 1.61
CA ALA A 99 4.48 6.97 2.27
C ALA A 99 5.03 8.41 2.24
N GLN A 100 4.92 9.09 1.10
CA GLN A 100 5.38 10.48 0.96
C GLN A 100 4.65 11.41 1.91
N THR A 101 3.31 11.33 1.95
CA THR A 101 2.47 12.19 2.78
C THR A 101 2.73 11.97 4.27
N VAL A 102 2.91 10.72 4.70
CA VAL A 102 3.25 10.42 6.09
C VAL A 102 4.65 10.94 6.43
N ALA A 103 5.64 10.71 5.56
CA ALA A 103 7.00 11.18 5.76
C ALA A 103 7.07 12.71 5.85
N GLU A 104 6.44 13.44 4.92
CA GLU A 104 6.40 14.91 4.92
C GLU A 104 5.87 15.50 6.23
N ARG A 105 4.89 14.83 6.86
CA ARG A 105 4.25 15.35 8.08
C ARG A 105 4.99 14.97 9.36
N PHE A 106 5.56 13.76 9.42
CA PHE A 106 6.01 13.20 10.69
C PHE A 106 7.53 13.00 10.79
N SER A 107 8.27 12.98 9.68
CA SER A 107 9.70 12.63 9.73
C SER A 107 10.56 13.63 10.50
N ALA A 108 10.24 14.91 10.43
CA ALA A 108 10.99 15.95 11.15
C ALA A 108 10.96 15.77 12.67
N GLN A 109 9.89 15.16 13.20
CA GLN A 109 9.72 14.96 14.65
C GLN A 109 10.08 13.55 15.09
N TYR A 110 9.82 12.54 14.25
CA TYR A 110 9.90 11.13 14.64
C TYR A 110 10.92 10.31 13.86
N GLY A 111 11.69 10.96 13.00
CA GLY A 111 12.66 10.31 12.11
C GLY A 111 12.05 9.75 10.84
N ASP A 112 12.92 9.34 9.92
CA ASP A 112 12.52 8.93 8.58
C ASP A 112 11.63 7.70 8.56
N LEU A 113 10.66 7.68 7.63
CA LEU A 113 9.89 6.50 7.28
C LEU A 113 10.71 5.61 6.33
N THR A 114 10.91 4.36 6.68
CA THR A 114 11.63 3.39 5.84
C THR A 114 10.65 2.48 5.11
N VAL A 115 10.62 2.52 3.78
CA VAL A 115 9.73 1.70 2.95
C VAL A 115 10.46 0.59 2.22
N MET A 116 9.86 -0.60 2.18
CA MET A 116 10.38 -1.72 1.43
C MET A 116 9.88 -1.70 -0.01
N TYR A 117 10.79 -1.93 -0.95
CA TYR A 117 10.44 -2.05 -2.36
C TYR A 117 11.17 -3.21 -3.03
N LYS A 118 10.56 -3.75 -4.08
CA LYS A 118 11.20 -4.73 -4.95
C LYS A 118 11.85 -3.98 -6.11
N PRO A 119 13.17 -4.07 -6.31
CA PRO A 119 13.83 -3.44 -7.44
C PRO A 119 13.23 -3.90 -8.78
N ALA A 120 13.09 -2.99 -9.73
CA ALA A 120 12.69 -3.33 -11.08
C ALA A 120 13.76 -4.20 -11.74
N ARG A 121 13.34 -5.10 -12.65
CA ARG A 121 14.28 -5.96 -13.39
C ARG A 121 15.16 -5.17 -14.37
N GLN A 122 14.61 -4.11 -14.93
CA GLN A 122 15.32 -3.23 -15.86
C GLN A 122 16.09 -2.17 -15.07
N ARG A 123 17.41 -2.07 -15.30
CA ARG A 123 18.30 -1.19 -14.55
C ARG A 123 17.87 0.28 -14.59
N TRP A 124 17.55 0.82 -15.77
CA TRP A 124 17.08 2.20 -15.89
C TRP A 124 15.83 2.50 -15.07
N MET A 125 14.89 1.53 -14.99
CA MET A 125 13.69 1.67 -14.20
C MET A 125 13.98 1.55 -12.70
N ALA A 126 14.93 0.70 -12.31
CA ALA A 126 15.37 0.59 -10.92
C ALA A 126 16.00 1.92 -10.45
N ASP A 127 16.90 2.50 -11.26
CA ASP A 127 17.55 3.78 -10.97
C ASP A 127 16.52 4.93 -10.89
N MET A 128 15.56 4.96 -11.81
CA MET A 128 14.46 5.93 -11.78
C MET A 128 13.62 5.80 -10.52
N LEU A 129 13.23 4.58 -10.12
CA LEU A 129 12.43 4.36 -8.91
C LEU A 129 13.17 4.78 -7.64
N VAL A 130 14.48 4.54 -7.56
CA VAL A 130 15.30 5.03 -6.46
C VAL A 130 15.29 6.56 -6.42
N TYR A 131 15.51 7.22 -7.57
CA TYR A 131 15.52 8.67 -7.67
C TYR A 131 14.19 9.30 -7.23
N VAL A 132 13.05 8.78 -7.72
CA VAL A 132 11.74 9.38 -7.46
C VAL A 132 11.19 9.10 -6.05
N ARG A 133 11.65 8.02 -5.41
CA ARG A 133 11.24 7.64 -4.06
C ARG A 133 12.18 8.13 -2.95
N ASN A 134 13.41 8.47 -3.31
CA ASN A 134 14.38 9.00 -2.34
C ASN A 134 14.08 10.49 -2.09
N ARG A 135 13.29 10.77 -1.07
CA ARG A 135 12.83 12.11 -0.69
C ARG A 135 13.19 12.38 0.76
N PRO A 136 13.33 13.67 1.17
CA PRO A 136 13.54 14.00 2.58
C PRO A 136 12.50 13.31 3.47
N GLY A 137 12.96 12.66 4.52
CA GLY A 137 12.10 11.92 5.45
C GLY A 137 11.65 10.54 4.99
N LEU A 138 12.04 10.10 3.78
CA LEU A 138 11.65 8.80 3.23
C LEU A 138 12.87 8.01 2.77
N ASN A 139 13.17 6.92 3.45
CA ASN A 139 14.22 5.97 3.10
C ASN A 139 13.64 4.75 2.40
N THR A 140 14.42 4.16 1.49
CA THR A 140 14.01 2.95 0.78
C THR A 140 14.96 1.79 1.07
N VAL A 141 14.39 0.58 1.27
CA VAL A 141 15.16 -0.66 1.42
C VAL A 141 14.63 -1.73 0.46
N THR A 142 15.53 -2.59 0.01
CA THR A 142 15.16 -3.70 -0.88
C THR A 142 14.61 -4.89 -0.10
N THR A 143 13.93 -5.81 -0.81
CA THR A 143 13.43 -7.09 -0.28
C THR A 143 14.58 -8.09 -0.04
N SER A 144 15.62 -7.68 0.67
CA SER A 144 16.79 -8.48 1.02
C SER A 144 16.86 -8.70 2.52
N VAL A 145 17.69 -9.65 2.96
CA VAL A 145 17.94 -9.88 4.39
C VAL A 145 18.46 -8.63 5.09
N SER A 146 19.34 -7.86 4.42
CA SER A 146 19.83 -6.59 4.96
C SER A 146 18.73 -5.54 5.09
N GLY A 147 17.81 -5.46 4.11
CA GLY A 147 16.64 -4.58 4.18
C GLY A 147 15.71 -4.93 5.33
N VAL A 148 15.41 -6.22 5.53
CA VAL A 148 14.59 -6.68 6.67
C VAL A 148 15.28 -6.36 8.01
N ARG A 149 16.59 -6.57 8.12
CA ARG A 149 17.36 -6.20 9.32
C ARG A 149 17.31 -4.70 9.59
N GLN A 150 17.37 -3.88 8.55
CA GLN A 150 17.25 -2.42 8.70
C GLN A 150 15.85 -2.05 9.20
N MET A 151 14.77 -2.59 8.60
CA MET A 151 13.42 -2.34 9.08
C MET A 151 13.23 -2.72 10.54
N MET A 152 13.80 -3.85 10.97
CA MET A 152 13.76 -4.26 12.38
C MET A 152 14.47 -3.26 13.29
N ARG A 153 15.63 -2.70 12.87
CA ARG A 153 16.32 -1.65 13.64
C ARG A 153 15.48 -0.38 13.76
N GLU A 154 14.82 0.02 12.66
CA GLU A 154 13.93 1.18 12.66
C GLU A 154 12.78 1.01 13.66
N LEU A 155 12.12 -0.14 13.64
CA LEU A 155 11.03 -0.45 14.57
C LEU A 155 11.48 -0.45 16.03
N ARG A 156 12.62 -1.08 16.34
CA ARG A 156 13.20 -1.10 17.70
C ARG A 156 13.60 0.29 18.19
N ALA A 157 13.90 1.21 17.28
CA ALA A 157 14.18 2.60 17.60
C ALA A 157 12.88 3.46 17.70
N GLY A 158 11.71 2.84 17.69
CA GLY A 158 10.42 3.54 17.75
C GLY A 158 10.02 4.25 16.45
N ARG A 159 10.73 4.01 15.34
CA ARG A 159 10.46 4.63 14.05
C ARG A 159 9.45 3.83 13.22
N ALA A 160 9.06 4.38 12.10
CA ALA A 160 8.04 3.79 11.22
C ALA A 160 8.66 3.09 10.01
N ILE A 161 8.02 2.01 9.60
CA ILE A 161 8.30 1.33 8.34
C ILE A 161 7.03 1.21 7.50
N GLY A 162 7.20 1.07 6.17
CA GLY A 162 6.10 0.86 5.23
C GLY A 162 6.35 -0.35 4.34
N LEU A 163 5.30 -1.14 4.10
CA LEU A 163 5.34 -2.26 3.16
C LEU A 163 3.96 -2.54 2.55
N LEU A 164 3.97 -3.16 1.37
CA LEU A 164 2.77 -3.56 0.67
C LEU A 164 2.60 -5.09 0.83
N PRO A 165 1.62 -5.53 1.64
CA PRO A 165 1.52 -6.93 2.05
C PRO A 165 0.73 -7.82 1.07
N ASP A 166 0.17 -7.27 0.02
CA ASP A 166 -0.78 -7.89 -0.91
C ASP A 166 -0.12 -8.52 -2.16
N HIS A 167 1.19 -8.74 -2.11
CA HIS A 167 1.90 -9.55 -3.09
C HIS A 167 2.02 -11.01 -2.63
N VAL A 168 1.98 -11.93 -3.58
CA VAL A 168 2.33 -13.33 -3.32
C VAL A 168 3.83 -13.41 -3.00
N PRO A 169 4.22 -13.87 -1.81
CA PRO A 169 5.62 -13.96 -1.43
C PRO A 169 6.30 -15.13 -2.15
N PRO A 170 7.65 -15.15 -2.18
CA PRO A 170 8.39 -16.34 -2.63
C PRO A 170 8.02 -17.56 -1.80
N GLU A 171 8.23 -18.75 -2.39
CA GLU A 171 8.01 -20.02 -1.71
C GLU A 171 8.80 -20.07 -0.38
N GLY A 172 8.18 -20.60 0.66
CA GLY A 172 8.74 -20.65 2.02
C GLY A 172 8.68 -19.34 2.81
N GLN A 173 8.22 -18.22 2.22
CA GLN A 173 8.12 -16.92 2.90
C GLN A 173 6.68 -16.49 3.21
N GLY A 174 5.72 -17.36 3.00
CA GLY A 174 4.30 -17.14 3.26
C GLY A 174 3.64 -18.31 3.94
N VAL A 175 2.37 -18.13 4.22
CA VAL A 175 1.46 -19.18 4.71
C VAL A 175 0.17 -19.16 3.90
N TRP A 176 -0.50 -20.29 3.85
CA TRP A 176 -1.84 -20.36 3.25
C TRP A 176 -2.86 -19.85 4.27
N ALA A 177 -3.49 -18.72 3.96
CA ALA A 177 -4.52 -18.09 4.79
C ALA A 177 -5.73 -17.72 3.93
N PRO A 178 -6.95 -17.70 4.49
CA PRO A 178 -8.14 -17.32 3.72
C PRO A 178 -8.06 -15.86 3.25
N PHE A 179 -8.54 -15.63 2.02
CA PHE A 179 -8.77 -14.31 1.45
C PHE A 179 -10.04 -14.38 0.59
N PHE A 180 -11.08 -13.66 0.99
CA PHE A 180 -12.44 -13.79 0.45
C PHE A 180 -12.90 -15.25 0.36
N GLY A 181 -12.72 -15.98 1.47
CA GLY A 181 -13.14 -17.38 1.59
C GLY A 181 -12.34 -18.40 0.78
N ARG A 182 -11.26 -18.00 0.10
CA ARG A 182 -10.38 -18.90 -0.67
C ARG A 182 -8.97 -18.91 -0.08
N PRO A 183 -8.26 -20.05 -0.10
CA PRO A 183 -6.86 -20.10 0.29
C PRO A 183 -6.00 -19.16 -0.59
N ALA A 184 -5.24 -18.27 0.04
CA ALA A 184 -4.26 -17.41 -0.61
C ALA A 184 -2.91 -17.56 0.08
N TYR A 185 -1.83 -17.65 -0.71
CA TYR A 185 -0.48 -17.69 -0.17
C TYR A 185 -0.07 -16.29 0.25
N SER A 186 -0.18 -16.01 1.55
CA SER A 186 -0.12 -14.69 2.15
C SER A 186 1.23 -14.40 2.79
N MET A 187 1.71 -13.17 2.63
CA MET A 187 2.99 -12.71 3.18
C MET A 187 2.95 -12.64 4.71
N THR A 188 3.97 -13.17 5.38
CA THR A 188 4.11 -13.15 6.84
C THR A 188 5.06 -12.08 7.36
N LEU A 189 5.80 -11.37 6.49
CA LEU A 189 6.84 -10.45 6.90
C LEU A 189 6.32 -9.33 7.81
N ALA A 190 5.17 -8.73 7.49
CA ALA A 190 4.58 -7.67 8.30
C ALA A 190 4.25 -8.16 9.72
N ALA A 191 3.64 -9.35 9.83
CA ALA A 191 3.34 -9.97 11.11
C ALA A 191 4.60 -10.25 11.94
N LYS A 192 5.60 -10.89 11.33
CA LYS A 192 6.89 -11.18 12.00
C LYS A 192 7.59 -9.91 12.51
N LEU A 193 7.63 -8.86 11.70
CA LEU A 193 8.24 -7.60 12.11
C LEU A 193 7.50 -6.97 13.30
N ALA A 194 6.17 -6.93 13.26
CA ALA A 194 5.37 -6.39 14.36
C ALA A 194 5.49 -7.23 15.64
N GLN A 195 5.36 -8.55 15.55
CA GLN A 195 5.48 -9.47 16.71
C GLN A 195 6.85 -9.36 17.39
N GLN A 196 7.95 -9.35 16.60
CA GLN A 196 9.31 -9.32 17.13
C GLN A 196 9.74 -7.96 17.67
N SER A 197 9.12 -6.87 17.24
CA SER A 197 9.44 -5.51 17.69
C SER A 197 8.47 -4.95 18.71
N GLY A 198 7.27 -5.51 18.83
CA GLY A 198 6.17 -4.93 19.60
C GLY A 198 5.53 -3.70 18.92
N ALA A 199 5.83 -3.46 17.65
CA ALA A 199 5.33 -2.32 16.90
C ALA A 199 3.82 -2.42 16.60
N GLN A 200 3.18 -1.28 16.52
CA GLN A 200 1.78 -1.16 16.12
C GLN A 200 1.64 -1.35 14.60
N MET A 201 0.54 -1.94 14.15
CA MET A 201 0.26 -2.10 12.72
C MET A 201 -0.92 -1.23 12.30
N LEU A 202 -0.69 -0.31 11.39
CA LEU A 202 -1.74 0.53 10.79
C LEU A 202 -1.90 0.21 9.31
N VAL A 203 -3.15 0.30 8.82
CA VAL A 203 -3.41 0.26 7.39
C VAL A 203 -3.70 1.68 6.91
N VAL A 204 -3.00 2.11 5.85
CA VAL A 204 -3.18 3.41 5.23
C VAL A 204 -3.42 3.27 3.74
N TRP A 205 -4.31 4.07 3.18
CA TRP A 205 -4.56 4.09 1.74
C TRP A 205 -4.91 5.48 1.24
N GLY A 206 -4.70 5.71 -0.04
CA GLY A 206 -4.96 6.98 -0.70
C GLY A 206 -6.19 6.89 -1.60
N GLU A 207 -7.29 7.51 -1.20
CA GLU A 207 -8.47 7.66 -2.03
C GLU A 207 -8.24 8.71 -3.10
N ARG A 208 -8.64 8.41 -4.34
CA ARG A 208 -8.62 9.38 -5.44
C ARG A 208 -9.91 10.18 -5.45
N LEU A 209 -9.81 11.49 -5.17
CA LEU A 209 -10.98 12.36 -5.11
C LEU A 209 -11.61 12.62 -6.48
N PRO A 210 -12.93 12.76 -6.57
CA PRO A 210 -13.64 13.09 -7.79
C PRO A 210 -13.11 14.36 -8.47
N ALA A 211 -13.30 14.47 -9.79
CA ALA A 211 -12.93 15.61 -10.61
C ALA A 211 -11.43 16.01 -10.50
N ALA A 212 -10.56 15.03 -10.22
CA ALA A 212 -9.11 15.25 -10.06
C ALA A 212 -8.74 16.35 -9.03
N ARG A 213 -9.52 16.45 -7.95
CA ARG A 213 -9.27 17.40 -6.85
C ARG A 213 -8.06 17.01 -5.99
N GLY A 214 -7.43 15.88 -6.26
CA GLY A 214 -6.31 15.35 -5.50
C GLY A 214 -6.65 14.03 -4.83
N PHE A 215 -6.09 13.82 -3.66
CA PHE A 215 -6.21 12.56 -2.92
C PHE A 215 -6.58 12.81 -1.46
N MET A 216 -7.19 11.81 -0.83
CA MET A 216 -7.44 11.80 0.61
C MET A 216 -6.74 10.60 1.24
N LEU A 217 -5.94 10.85 2.26
CA LEU A 217 -5.29 9.80 3.04
C LEU A 217 -6.25 9.30 4.12
N HIS A 218 -6.44 8.00 4.18
CA HIS A 218 -7.20 7.31 5.20
C HIS A 218 -6.31 6.40 6.03
N CYS A 219 -6.74 6.10 7.23
CA CYS A 219 -6.09 5.15 8.13
C CYS A 219 -7.13 4.32 8.86
N LYS A 220 -6.93 3.00 8.97
CA LYS A 220 -7.63 2.19 9.95
C LYS A 220 -6.72 1.97 11.16
N PRO A 221 -7.30 1.97 12.38
CA PRO A 221 -6.52 1.74 13.59
C PRO A 221 -5.83 0.38 13.54
N ALA A 222 -4.77 0.30 14.29
CA ALA A 222 -3.96 -0.88 14.39
C ALA A 222 -4.73 -2.06 14.96
N MET A 223 -4.34 -3.24 14.52
CA MET A 223 -4.51 -4.42 15.36
C MET A 223 -3.48 -4.34 16.48
N ASP A 224 -3.91 -4.11 17.70
CA ASP A 224 -3.00 -3.94 18.84
C ASP A 224 -2.22 -5.20 19.18
N THR A 225 -2.78 -6.37 18.88
CA THR A 225 -2.12 -7.67 19.08
C THR A 225 -2.40 -8.60 17.90
N LEU A 226 -1.35 -9.07 17.27
CA LEU A 226 -1.44 -10.18 16.35
C LEU A 226 -1.28 -11.50 17.12
N PRO A 227 -2.01 -12.57 16.72
CA PRO A 227 -1.74 -13.91 17.21
C PRO A 227 -0.28 -14.32 16.96
N ASP A 228 0.26 -15.16 17.83
CA ASP A 228 1.62 -15.71 17.66
C ASP A 228 1.69 -16.64 16.43
N ASP A 229 0.64 -17.37 16.16
CA ASP A 229 0.53 -18.20 14.97
C ASP A 229 0.47 -17.34 13.69
N LEU A 230 1.39 -17.61 12.78
CA LEU A 230 1.54 -16.83 11.55
C LEU A 230 0.38 -17.01 10.58
N THR A 231 -0.30 -18.15 10.61
CA THR A 231 -1.47 -18.39 9.73
C THR A 231 -2.67 -17.59 10.23
N GLU A 232 -2.87 -17.57 11.54
CA GLU A 232 -3.91 -16.75 12.15
C GLU A 232 -3.61 -15.26 11.99
N ALA A 233 -2.36 -14.83 12.18
CA ALA A 233 -1.95 -13.45 11.94
C ALA A 233 -2.16 -13.02 10.49
N ALA A 234 -1.78 -13.87 9.51
CA ALA A 234 -2.03 -13.61 8.10
C ALA A 234 -3.53 -13.56 7.77
N THR A 235 -4.33 -14.43 8.40
CA THR A 235 -5.80 -14.42 8.26
C THR A 235 -6.39 -13.08 8.72
N ARG A 236 -5.98 -12.57 9.89
CA ARG A 236 -6.44 -11.26 10.37
C ARG A 236 -5.99 -10.10 9.47
N ILE A 237 -4.76 -10.20 8.95
CA ILE A 237 -4.25 -9.23 7.98
C ILE A 237 -5.10 -9.23 6.70
N ASN A 238 -5.41 -10.41 6.17
CA ASN A 238 -6.26 -10.57 4.99
C ASN A 238 -7.66 -10.01 5.23
N GLN A 239 -8.30 -10.34 6.35
CA GLN A 239 -9.62 -9.82 6.72
C GLN A 239 -9.66 -8.29 6.80
N ALA A 240 -8.63 -7.64 7.36
CA ALA A 240 -8.53 -6.19 7.37
C ALA A 240 -8.42 -5.60 5.96
N MET A 241 -7.74 -6.30 5.04
CA MET A 241 -7.67 -5.91 3.63
C MET A 241 -9.00 -6.10 2.91
N GLU A 242 -9.71 -7.20 3.15
CA GLU A 242 -11.05 -7.46 2.62
C GLU A 242 -12.02 -6.33 2.98
N GLN A 243 -12.00 -5.88 4.23
CA GLN A 243 -12.86 -4.77 4.68
C GLN A 243 -12.61 -3.48 3.89
N ILE A 244 -11.33 -3.14 3.61
CA ILE A 244 -10.99 -1.94 2.84
C ILE A 244 -11.39 -2.09 1.37
N ILE A 245 -11.31 -3.29 0.81
CA ILE A 245 -11.71 -3.57 -0.57
C ILE A 245 -13.23 -3.43 -0.74
N LEU A 246 -14.01 -3.72 0.29
CA LEU A 246 -15.47 -3.67 0.27
C LEU A 246 -16.05 -2.27 0.56
N GLU A 247 -15.27 -1.33 1.08
CA GLU A 247 -15.62 0.09 1.29
C GLU A 247 -15.52 0.89 -0.03
#